data_b5fde1e3d4da88c13c926ddc4b01f780
#
_entry.id   b5fde1e3d4da88c13c926ddc4b01f780
#
_cell.length_a   1.000
_cell.length_b   1.000
_cell.length_c   1.000
_cell.angle_alpha   90.00
_cell.angle_beta   90.00
_cell.angle_gamma   90.00
#
_symmetry.space_group_name_H-M   'P 1'
#
loop_
_entity.id
_entity.type
_entity.pdbx_description
1 polymer ?
#
loop_
_entity_poly.entity_id
_entity_poly.type
_entity_poly.pdbx_seq_one_letter_code
_entity_poly.pdbx_strand_id
1 'polypeptide(L)'
;DNNRVTVVPYEPSLPVYTAWDLGIGDTTAIWFAQFHGAQKRIIDFYEASGVGLDHYAAVLKDRPYVYGPHILPHDARVRELGSGKTRVETLTALGLKDIVIADSMPLDDGIQAVRGFLPAAWFDAVKCKRGIEALRQYQREFDEKGKMFRARPMHPWASHAADALRYLVIGYRPPAAKAPARKRSSAWAA
;
A
#
# COMPACT_ATOMS: atom_id res chain seq x y z
N ASP A 1 7.32 10.75 -16.10
CA ASP A 1 7.64 9.34 -15.84
C ASP A 1 9.11 9.07 -15.49
N ASN A 2 10.08 9.89 -15.94
CA ASN A 2 11.52 9.78 -15.64
C ASN A 2 12.06 8.34 -15.69
N ASN A 3 11.55 7.49 -16.60
CA ASN A 3 11.90 6.07 -16.79
C ASN A 3 11.72 5.17 -15.53
N ARG A 4 10.89 5.57 -14.57
CA ARG A 4 10.62 4.78 -13.36
C ARG A 4 9.46 3.78 -13.49
N VAL A 5 8.81 3.73 -14.63
CA VAL A 5 7.88 2.67 -15.04
C VAL A 5 8.65 1.73 -15.95
N THR A 6 9.09 0.59 -15.42
CA THR A 6 10.01 -0.32 -16.09
C THR A 6 9.83 -1.75 -15.56
N VAL A 7 10.73 -2.66 -15.83
CA VAL A 7 10.74 -3.99 -15.19
C VAL A 7 11.24 -3.85 -13.75
N VAL A 8 10.41 -4.26 -12.79
CA VAL A 8 10.76 -4.26 -11.35
C VAL A 8 10.55 -5.67 -10.81
N PRO A 9 11.56 -6.55 -10.90
CA PRO A 9 11.41 -7.94 -10.49
C PRO A 9 11.22 -8.08 -8.98
N TYR A 10 10.49 -9.12 -8.57
CA TYR A 10 10.41 -9.54 -7.18
C TYR A 10 11.78 -10.00 -6.67
N GLU A 11 12.16 -9.53 -5.49
CA GLU A 11 13.39 -9.92 -4.80
C GLU A 11 13.06 -10.82 -3.61
N PRO A 12 13.36 -12.15 -3.68
CA PRO A 12 12.98 -13.09 -2.61
C PRO A 12 13.56 -12.80 -1.23
N SER A 13 14.69 -12.08 -1.17
CA SER A 13 15.34 -11.72 0.09
C SER A 13 14.66 -10.57 0.84
N LEU A 14 13.72 -9.88 0.19
CA LEU A 14 13.00 -8.74 0.77
C LEU A 14 11.53 -9.10 1.01
N PRO A 15 10.94 -8.74 2.17
CA PRO A 15 9.52 -8.95 2.40
C PRO A 15 8.67 -8.07 1.48
N VAL A 16 7.53 -8.61 1.04
CA VAL A 16 6.54 -7.85 0.27
C VAL A 16 5.54 -7.24 1.23
N TYR A 17 5.49 -5.92 1.25
CA TYR A 17 4.44 -5.15 1.89
C TYR A 17 3.22 -5.08 0.99
N THR A 18 2.03 -5.21 1.55
CA THR A 18 0.80 -4.92 0.82
C THR A 18 0.10 -3.72 1.44
N ALA A 19 -0.49 -2.89 0.61
CA ALA A 19 -1.32 -1.78 1.10
C ALA A 19 -2.68 -1.81 0.40
N TRP A 20 -3.73 -1.68 1.18
CA TRP A 20 -5.08 -1.95 0.79
C TRP A 20 -5.96 -0.72 0.88
N ASP A 21 -6.81 -0.53 -0.12
CA ASP A 21 -8.03 0.25 -0.01
C ASP A 21 -9.21 -0.71 -0.02
N LEU A 22 -9.96 -0.78 1.08
CA LEU A 22 -11.01 -1.77 1.31
C LEU A 22 -12.39 -1.17 0.97
N GLY A 23 -12.86 -1.37 -0.27
CA GLY A 23 -14.20 -0.98 -0.67
C GLY A 23 -15.30 -1.82 -0.02
N ILE A 24 -16.36 -1.17 0.49
CA ILE A 24 -17.56 -1.82 1.00
C ILE A 24 -18.57 -1.90 -0.14
N GLY A 25 -18.75 -3.08 -0.75
CA GLY A 25 -19.62 -3.25 -1.92
C GLY A 25 -19.08 -2.58 -3.18
N ASP A 26 -17.85 -2.14 -3.17
CA ASP A 26 -17.13 -1.45 -4.23
C ASP A 26 -15.78 -2.15 -4.49
N THR A 27 -14.88 -1.49 -5.21
CA THR A 27 -13.57 -2.03 -5.57
C THR A 27 -12.62 -2.02 -4.36
N THR A 28 -11.96 -3.14 -4.10
CA THR A 28 -10.79 -3.20 -3.23
C THR A 28 -9.53 -3.20 -4.10
N ALA A 29 -8.58 -2.33 -3.78
CA ALA A 29 -7.30 -2.22 -4.46
C ALA A 29 -6.14 -2.58 -3.54
N ILE A 30 -5.13 -3.27 -4.08
CA ILE A 30 -3.96 -3.74 -3.32
C ILE A 30 -2.68 -3.42 -4.12
N TRP A 31 -1.77 -2.66 -3.52
CA TRP A 31 -0.41 -2.51 -4.00
C TRP A 31 0.53 -3.47 -3.29
N PHE A 32 1.50 -3.99 -4.04
CA PHE A 32 2.56 -4.85 -3.53
C PHE A 32 3.91 -4.14 -3.69
N ALA A 33 4.62 -3.97 -2.59
CA ALA A 33 5.85 -3.18 -2.57
C ALA A 33 6.98 -3.87 -1.83
N GLN A 34 8.22 -3.63 -2.28
CA GLN A 34 9.44 -4.01 -1.59
C GLN A 34 10.31 -2.77 -1.38
N PHE A 35 11.04 -2.72 -0.28
CA PHE A 35 11.88 -1.60 0.08
C PHE A 35 13.32 -2.05 0.26
N HIS A 36 14.25 -1.40 -0.45
CA HIS A 36 15.68 -1.67 -0.34
C HIS A 36 16.47 -0.36 -0.25
N GLY A 37 16.94 -0.02 0.94
CA GLY A 37 17.56 1.29 1.18
C GLY A 37 16.60 2.43 0.84
N ALA A 38 17.01 3.33 -0.03
CA ALA A 38 16.17 4.43 -0.50
C ALA A 38 15.20 4.03 -1.62
N GLN A 39 15.37 2.86 -2.24
CA GLN A 39 14.52 2.41 -3.34
C GLN A 39 13.17 1.90 -2.85
N LYS A 40 12.12 2.34 -3.50
CA LYS A 40 10.73 1.96 -3.29
C LYS A 40 10.26 1.23 -4.53
N ARG A 41 10.13 -0.08 -4.45
CA ARG A 41 9.87 -0.98 -5.58
C ARG A 41 8.42 -1.43 -5.52
N ILE A 42 7.58 -0.93 -6.42
CA ILE A 42 6.18 -1.33 -6.55
C ILE A 42 6.14 -2.44 -7.60
N ILE A 43 5.98 -3.67 -7.13
CA ILE A 43 6.21 -4.88 -7.93
C ILE A 43 4.94 -5.47 -8.52
N ASP A 44 3.76 -5.13 -7.97
CA ASP A 44 2.49 -5.68 -8.43
C ASP A 44 1.32 -4.79 -7.98
N PHE A 45 0.18 -4.97 -8.64
CA PHE A 45 -1.09 -4.33 -8.31
C PHE A 45 -2.24 -5.29 -8.56
N TYR A 46 -3.24 -5.29 -7.71
CA TYR A 46 -4.45 -6.07 -7.88
C TYR A 46 -5.68 -5.24 -7.47
N GLU A 47 -6.75 -5.35 -8.23
CA GLU A 47 -8.05 -4.82 -7.84
C GLU A 47 -9.17 -5.78 -8.27
N ALA A 48 -10.22 -5.83 -7.47
CA ALA A 48 -11.46 -6.52 -7.80
C ALA A 48 -12.63 -5.86 -7.07
N SER A 49 -13.85 -6.10 -7.56
CA SER A 49 -15.09 -5.62 -6.95
C SER A 49 -16.09 -6.75 -6.83
N GLY A 50 -17.05 -6.63 -5.90
CA GLY A 50 -18.14 -7.59 -5.75
C GLY A 50 -17.71 -8.95 -5.18
N VAL A 51 -16.52 -9.06 -4.57
CA VAL A 51 -15.98 -10.29 -3.96
C VAL A 51 -15.64 -10.09 -2.49
N GLY A 52 -15.65 -11.19 -1.72
CA GLY A 52 -15.35 -11.17 -0.30
C GLY A 52 -13.83 -11.11 0.03
N LEU A 53 -13.51 -10.91 1.31
CA LEU A 53 -12.12 -10.86 1.78
C LEU A 53 -11.38 -12.19 1.60
N ASP A 54 -12.09 -13.32 1.57
CA ASP A 54 -11.57 -14.66 1.25
C ASP A 54 -10.95 -14.74 -0.14
N HIS A 55 -11.57 -14.09 -1.13
CA HIS A 55 -11.02 -13.98 -2.48
C HIS A 55 -9.64 -13.31 -2.46
N TYR A 56 -9.51 -12.17 -1.80
CA TYR A 56 -8.22 -11.45 -1.74
C TYR A 56 -7.16 -12.24 -0.96
N ALA A 57 -7.55 -12.93 0.11
CA ALA A 57 -6.65 -13.83 0.82
C ALA A 57 -6.15 -14.97 -0.07
N ALA A 58 -7.00 -15.54 -0.92
CA ALA A 58 -6.61 -16.54 -1.91
C ALA A 58 -5.65 -15.94 -2.96
N VAL A 59 -5.95 -14.75 -3.48
CA VAL A 59 -5.09 -14.01 -4.41
C VAL A 59 -3.67 -13.81 -3.85
N LEU A 60 -3.54 -13.49 -2.56
CA LEU A 60 -2.22 -13.37 -1.93
C LEU A 60 -1.52 -14.74 -1.84
N LYS A 61 -2.23 -15.80 -1.47
CA LYS A 61 -1.66 -17.17 -1.36
C LYS A 61 -1.15 -17.71 -2.69
N ASP A 62 -1.79 -17.35 -3.79
CA ASP A 62 -1.42 -17.81 -5.14
C ASP A 62 -0.18 -17.11 -5.70
N ARG A 63 0.27 -16.02 -5.08
CA ARG A 63 1.49 -15.31 -5.49
C ARG A 63 2.74 -15.91 -4.83
N PRO A 64 3.88 -15.92 -5.53
CA PRO A 64 5.14 -16.48 -5.01
C PRO A 64 5.85 -15.53 -4.03
N TYR A 65 5.10 -14.71 -3.29
CA TYR A 65 5.67 -13.66 -2.46
C TYR A 65 5.84 -14.08 -1.01
N VAL A 66 6.97 -13.70 -0.41
CA VAL A 66 7.16 -13.76 1.04
C VAL A 66 6.66 -12.43 1.62
N TYR A 67 5.53 -12.49 2.30
CA TYR A 67 4.88 -11.30 2.83
C TYR A 67 5.51 -10.82 4.14
N GLY A 68 5.61 -9.50 4.26
CA GLY A 68 5.79 -8.77 5.50
C GLY A 68 4.48 -8.09 5.91
N PRO A 69 4.51 -6.84 6.40
CA PRO A 69 3.32 -6.15 6.86
C PRO A 69 2.25 -5.95 5.78
N HIS A 70 0.98 -6.16 6.19
CA HIS A 70 -0.21 -5.82 5.44
C HIS A 70 -0.80 -4.52 5.99
N ILE A 71 -0.71 -3.44 5.21
CA ILE A 71 -1.13 -2.10 5.63
C ILE A 71 -2.59 -1.91 5.22
N LEU A 72 -3.48 -1.78 6.19
CA LEU A 72 -4.91 -1.58 6.00
C LEU A 72 -5.29 -0.13 6.35
N PRO A 73 -6.40 0.38 5.79
CA PRO A 73 -6.92 1.69 6.15
C PRO A 73 -7.38 1.74 7.61
N HIS A 74 -7.47 2.93 8.18
CA HIS A 74 -7.82 3.14 9.58
C HIS A 74 -9.22 2.62 9.96
N ASP A 75 -10.16 2.60 9.01
CA ASP A 75 -11.53 2.10 9.19
C ASP A 75 -11.64 0.56 9.12
N ALA A 76 -10.57 -0.17 8.81
CA ALA A 76 -10.55 -1.63 8.84
C ALA A 76 -10.86 -2.22 10.24
N ARG A 77 -10.79 -1.40 11.30
CA ARG A 77 -11.17 -1.76 12.68
C ARG A 77 -12.65 -1.57 12.98
N VAL A 78 -13.42 -0.98 12.08
CA VAL A 78 -14.87 -0.80 12.25
C VAL A 78 -15.56 -2.14 12.12
N ARG A 79 -16.49 -2.44 13.05
CA ARG A 79 -17.30 -3.68 12.99
C ARG A 79 -18.33 -3.60 11.90
N GLU A 80 -18.41 -4.64 11.11
CA GLU A 80 -19.44 -4.78 10.07
C GLU A 80 -20.77 -5.19 10.70
N LEU A 81 -21.85 -4.54 10.29
CA LEU A 81 -23.20 -4.78 10.84
C LEU A 81 -23.68 -6.22 10.62
N GLY A 82 -23.31 -6.85 9.50
CA GLY A 82 -23.76 -8.20 9.17
C GLY A 82 -23.06 -9.31 9.94
N SER A 83 -21.71 -9.19 10.09
CA SER A 83 -20.88 -10.24 10.72
C SER A 83 -20.54 -9.95 12.17
N GLY A 84 -20.67 -8.71 12.62
CA GLY A 84 -20.19 -8.24 13.92
C GLY A 84 -18.66 -8.26 14.08
N LYS A 85 -17.92 -8.65 13.02
CA LYS A 85 -16.45 -8.71 12.99
C LYS A 85 -15.88 -7.48 12.31
N THR A 86 -14.64 -7.17 12.66
CA THR A 86 -13.85 -6.18 11.91
C THR A 86 -13.21 -6.85 10.71
N ARG A 87 -12.83 -6.07 9.69
CA ARG A 87 -12.07 -6.59 8.54
C ARG A 87 -10.70 -7.12 8.96
N VAL A 88 -10.09 -6.53 9.99
CA VAL A 88 -8.85 -7.04 10.60
C VAL A 88 -9.05 -8.45 11.15
N GLU A 89 -10.10 -8.67 11.95
CA GLU A 89 -10.42 -10.00 12.51
C GLU A 89 -10.67 -11.03 11.41
N THR A 90 -11.40 -10.64 10.35
CA THR A 90 -11.68 -11.51 9.21
C THR A 90 -10.41 -11.87 8.43
N LEU A 91 -9.57 -10.90 8.08
CA LEU A 91 -8.31 -11.16 7.35
C LEU A 91 -7.33 -11.97 8.18
N THR A 92 -7.27 -11.73 9.49
CA THR A 92 -6.45 -12.54 10.41
C THR A 92 -6.92 -14.00 10.45
N ALA A 93 -8.22 -14.22 10.50
CA ALA A 93 -8.79 -15.59 10.44
C ALA A 93 -8.53 -16.28 9.10
N LEU A 94 -8.42 -15.53 8.00
CA LEU A 94 -8.04 -16.02 6.67
C LEU A 94 -6.53 -16.26 6.52
N GLY A 95 -5.74 -15.96 7.55
CA GLY A 95 -4.31 -16.29 7.63
C GLY A 95 -3.35 -15.14 7.35
N LEU A 96 -3.82 -13.91 7.21
CA LEU A 96 -2.94 -12.75 7.11
C LEU A 96 -2.29 -12.48 8.48
N LYS A 97 -0.98 -12.26 8.48
CA LYS A 97 -0.18 -11.90 9.66
C LYS A 97 0.35 -10.49 9.50
N ASP A 98 0.93 -9.95 10.56
CA ASP A 98 1.59 -8.64 10.54
C ASP A 98 0.72 -7.50 9.96
N ILE A 99 -0.55 -7.45 10.38
CA ILE A 99 -1.47 -6.41 9.94
C ILE A 99 -1.13 -5.09 10.66
N VAL A 100 -0.88 -4.06 9.86
CA VAL A 100 -0.61 -2.69 10.31
C VAL A 100 -1.78 -1.80 9.86
N ILE A 101 -2.28 -0.98 10.76
CA ILE A 101 -3.31 0.01 10.44
C ILE A 101 -2.63 1.34 10.15
N ALA A 102 -2.88 1.90 8.97
CA ALA A 102 -2.42 3.22 8.62
C ALA A 102 -3.06 4.28 9.53
N ASP A 103 -2.27 5.27 9.94
CA ASP A 103 -2.77 6.38 10.72
C ASP A 103 -3.80 7.19 9.92
N SER A 104 -4.81 7.73 10.60
CA SER A 104 -5.70 8.71 9.99
C SER A 104 -4.93 9.99 9.72
N MET A 105 -5.03 10.50 8.50
CA MET A 105 -4.33 11.71 8.06
C MET A 105 -5.26 12.53 7.15
N PRO A 106 -5.24 13.88 7.23
CA PRO A 106 -5.96 14.72 6.28
C PRO A 106 -5.59 14.37 4.84
N LEU A 107 -6.57 14.39 3.94
CA LEU A 107 -6.39 13.95 2.55
C LEU A 107 -5.25 14.71 1.85
N ASP A 108 -5.16 16.02 2.06
CA ASP A 108 -4.14 16.86 1.43
C ASP A 108 -2.72 16.50 1.91
N ASP A 109 -2.56 16.24 3.20
CA ASP A 109 -1.28 15.82 3.78
C ASP A 109 -0.86 14.45 3.23
N GLY A 110 -1.83 13.52 3.11
CA GLY A 110 -1.60 12.22 2.50
C GLY A 110 -1.19 12.32 1.02
N ILE A 111 -1.81 13.22 0.25
CA ILE A 111 -1.43 13.49 -1.15
C ILE A 111 0.00 14.05 -1.23
N GLN A 112 0.37 14.98 -0.34
CA GLN A 112 1.73 15.53 -0.31
C GLN A 112 2.75 14.44 0.07
N ALA A 113 2.43 13.55 1.01
CA ALA A 113 3.27 12.41 1.35
C ALA A 113 3.51 11.49 0.13
N VAL A 114 2.46 11.19 -0.65
CA VAL A 114 2.60 10.41 -1.90
C VAL A 114 3.47 11.15 -2.91
N ARG A 115 3.30 12.47 -3.08
CA ARG A 115 4.15 13.28 -3.98
C ARG A 115 5.62 13.21 -3.59
N GLY A 116 5.94 13.23 -2.30
CA GLY A 116 7.29 13.04 -1.79
C GLY A 116 7.84 11.61 -1.96
N PHE A 117 6.94 10.62 -1.98
CA PHE A 117 7.30 9.21 -2.17
C PHE A 117 7.65 8.88 -3.62
N LEU A 118 6.86 9.38 -4.58
CA LEU A 118 6.93 9.04 -6.00
C LEU A 118 8.32 9.24 -6.64
N PRO A 119 9.12 10.28 -6.31
CA PRO A 119 10.45 10.46 -6.90
C PRO A 119 11.43 9.30 -6.66
N ALA A 120 11.24 8.50 -5.61
CA ALA A 120 12.06 7.33 -5.30
C ALA A 120 11.35 6.00 -5.61
N ALA A 121 10.14 6.04 -6.18
CA ALA A 121 9.34 4.85 -6.47
C ALA A 121 9.56 4.36 -7.91
N TRP A 122 9.72 3.04 -8.04
CA TRP A 122 9.83 2.32 -9.31
C TRP A 122 8.65 1.38 -9.43
N PHE A 123 7.95 1.42 -10.55
CA PHE A 123 6.75 0.62 -10.79
C PHE A 123 7.01 -0.40 -11.88
N ASP A 124 6.60 -1.66 -11.64
CA ASP A 124 6.61 -2.67 -12.69
C ASP A 124 5.61 -2.29 -13.78
N ALA A 125 6.12 -2.17 -15.02
CA ALA A 125 5.34 -1.66 -16.14
C ALA A 125 4.17 -2.57 -16.54
N VAL A 126 4.29 -3.87 -16.29
CA VAL A 126 3.31 -4.88 -16.69
C VAL A 126 2.32 -5.15 -15.57
N LYS A 127 2.82 -5.56 -14.41
CA LYS A 127 1.99 -5.95 -13.26
C LYS A 127 1.26 -4.77 -12.61
N CYS A 128 1.85 -3.58 -12.66
CA CYS A 128 1.24 -2.37 -12.11
C CYS A 128 0.46 -1.54 -13.14
N LYS A 129 0.35 -2.00 -14.40
CA LYS A 129 -0.25 -1.23 -15.49
C LYS A 129 -1.58 -0.60 -15.12
N ARG A 130 -2.51 -1.36 -14.59
CA ARG A 130 -3.85 -0.89 -14.23
C ARG A 130 -3.83 0.15 -13.10
N GLY A 131 -3.03 -0.10 -12.06
CA GLY A 131 -2.85 0.86 -10.97
C GLY A 131 -2.18 2.15 -11.41
N ILE A 132 -1.19 2.08 -12.32
CA ILE A 132 -0.53 3.25 -12.91
C ILE A 132 -1.53 4.08 -13.73
N GLU A 133 -2.40 3.44 -14.52
CA GLU A 133 -3.48 4.11 -15.26
C GLU A 133 -4.42 4.85 -14.31
N ALA A 134 -4.81 4.22 -13.20
CA ALA A 134 -5.62 4.86 -12.18
C ALA A 134 -4.92 6.08 -11.57
N LEU A 135 -3.64 5.95 -11.17
CA LEU A 135 -2.88 7.07 -10.60
C LEU A 135 -2.74 8.25 -11.57
N ARG A 136 -2.61 7.99 -12.88
CA ARG A 136 -2.53 9.04 -13.92
C ARG A 136 -3.86 9.77 -14.10
N GLN A 137 -4.97 9.10 -13.86
CA GLN A 137 -6.30 9.67 -14.00
C GLN A 137 -6.86 10.21 -12.69
N TYR A 138 -6.18 9.98 -11.56
CA TYR A 138 -6.58 10.50 -10.28
C TYR A 138 -6.38 12.02 -10.24
N GLN A 139 -7.48 12.75 -10.29
CA GLN A 139 -7.52 14.19 -10.17
C GLN A 139 -8.80 14.61 -9.43
N ARG A 140 -8.72 15.71 -8.71
CA ARG A 140 -9.90 16.29 -8.06
C ARG A 140 -10.77 16.98 -9.09
N GLU A 141 -12.08 16.88 -8.91
CA GLU A 141 -13.03 17.68 -9.65
C GLU A 141 -12.84 19.16 -9.29
N PHE A 142 -12.65 20.01 -10.29
CA PHE A 142 -12.59 21.46 -10.10
C PHE A 142 -14.00 22.04 -10.22
N ASP A 143 -14.45 22.77 -9.20
CA ASP A 143 -15.69 23.51 -9.22
C ASP A 143 -15.45 24.91 -9.79
N GLU A 144 -15.84 25.13 -11.04
CA GLU A 144 -15.67 26.43 -11.72
C GLU A 144 -16.47 27.55 -11.05
N LYS A 145 -17.61 27.24 -10.43
CA LYS A 145 -18.46 28.24 -9.75
C LYS A 145 -17.86 28.64 -8.40
N GLY A 146 -17.36 27.67 -7.64
CA GLY A 146 -16.72 27.91 -6.35
C GLY A 146 -15.24 28.27 -6.44
N LYS A 147 -14.61 28.15 -7.64
CA LYS A 147 -13.16 28.32 -7.87
C LYS A 147 -12.31 27.48 -6.90
N MET A 148 -12.76 26.30 -6.56
CA MET A 148 -12.10 25.38 -5.63
C MET A 148 -12.15 23.94 -6.13
N PHE A 149 -11.17 23.13 -5.69
CA PHE A 149 -11.23 21.69 -5.93
C PHE A 149 -12.22 21.03 -4.97
N ARG A 150 -13.13 20.22 -5.49
CA ARG A 150 -14.03 19.40 -4.67
C ARG A 150 -13.25 18.31 -3.95
N ALA A 151 -13.78 17.86 -2.81
CA ALA A 151 -13.22 16.71 -2.09
C ALA A 151 -13.36 15.39 -2.87
N ARG A 152 -14.23 15.36 -3.89
CA ARG A 152 -14.47 14.16 -4.72
C ARG A 152 -13.45 14.05 -5.85
N PRO A 153 -12.94 12.83 -6.13
CA PRO A 153 -12.17 12.58 -7.35
C PRO A 153 -13.09 12.67 -8.58
N MET A 154 -12.53 13.12 -9.69
CA MET A 154 -13.25 13.23 -10.97
C MET A 154 -13.69 11.85 -11.50
N HIS A 155 -12.87 10.82 -11.24
CA HIS A 155 -13.13 9.44 -11.62
C HIS A 155 -13.11 8.54 -10.39
N PRO A 156 -14.26 8.07 -9.88
CA PRO A 156 -14.34 7.25 -8.66
C PRO A 156 -13.46 6.01 -8.69
N TRP A 157 -13.39 5.31 -9.83
CA TRP A 157 -12.58 4.09 -9.99
C TRP A 157 -11.07 4.32 -9.79
N ALA A 158 -10.57 5.53 -10.08
CA ALA A 158 -9.17 5.87 -9.92
C ALA A 158 -8.78 6.13 -8.46
N SER A 159 -9.75 6.40 -7.58
CA SER A 159 -9.50 6.71 -6.18
C SER A 159 -8.97 5.53 -5.40
N HIS A 160 -9.45 4.31 -5.66
CA HIS A 160 -9.06 3.12 -4.91
C HIS A 160 -7.56 2.83 -4.99
N ALA A 161 -6.98 2.90 -6.19
CA ALA A 161 -5.53 2.74 -6.36
C ALA A 161 -4.73 3.87 -5.69
N ALA A 162 -5.23 5.12 -5.78
CA ALA A 162 -4.58 6.28 -5.17
C ALA A 162 -4.64 6.21 -3.64
N ASP A 163 -5.78 5.80 -3.07
CA ASP A 163 -5.97 5.65 -1.63
C ASP A 163 -5.14 4.48 -1.07
N ALA A 164 -5.10 3.34 -1.76
CA ALA A 164 -4.24 2.23 -1.39
C ALA A 164 -2.74 2.63 -1.40
N LEU A 165 -2.29 3.41 -2.41
CA LEU A 165 -0.92 3.91 -2.43
C LEU A 165 -0.66 4.91 -1.29
N ARG A 166 -1.63 5.75 -0.97
CA ARG A 166 -1.56 6.67 0.16
C ARG A 166 -1.42 5.91 1.48
N TYR A 167 -2.18 4.84 1.68
CA TYR A 167 -2.03 3.98 2.86
C TYR A 167 -0.67 3.28 2.92
N LEU A 168 -0.09 2.87 1.77
CA LEU A 168 1.28 2.37 1.73
C LEU A 168 2.26 3.40 2.28
N VAL A 169 2.16 4.64 1.82
CA VAL A 169 3.09 5.72 2.21
C VAL A 169 2.94 6.09 3.68
N ILE A 170 1.70 6.20 4.17
CA ILE A 170 1.42 6.55 5.57
C ILE A 170 1.78 5.40 6.51
N GLY A 171 1.46 4.16 6.14
CA GLY A 171 1.63 2.99 7.00
C GLY A 171 3.01 2.35 6.94
N TYR A 172 3.82 2.63 5.92
CA TYR A 172 5.16 2.07 5.85
C TYR A 172 6.03 2.57 7.00
N ARG A 173 6.61 1.64 7.73
CA ARG A 173 7.62 1.91 8.76
C ARG A 173 8.90 1.18 8.36
N PRO A 174 10.00 1.90 8.09
CA PRO A 174 11.27 1.25 7.81
C PRO A 174 11.68 0.38 9.01
N PRO A 175 12.25 -0.82 8.76
CA PRO A 175 12.81 -1.62 9.83
C PRO A 175 13.81 -0.80 10.63
N ALA A 176 13.78 -0.93 11.96
CA ALA A 176 14.78 -0.28 12.79
C ALA A 176 16.19 -0.64 12.29
N ALA A 177 17.04 0.36 12.05
CA ALA A 177 18.42 0.11 11.67
C ALA A 177 19.06 -0.79 12.74
N LYS A 178 19.55 -1.97 12.33
CA LYS A 178 20.32 -2.81 13.25
C LYS A 178 21.49 -1.97 13.76
N ALA A 179 21.51 -1.72 15.07
CA ALA A 179 22.64 -1.03 15.68
C ALA A 179 23.94 -1.75 15.26
N PRO A 180 24.99 -1.03 14.85
CA PRO A 180 26.24 -1.65 14.47
C PRO A 180 26.71 -2.53 15.63
N ALA A 181 27.00 -3.80 15.33
CA ALA A 181 27.51 -4.74 16.32
C ALA A 181 28.73 -4.09 17.01
N ARG A 182 28.59 -3.79 18.28
CA ARG A 182 29.69 -3.27 19.10
C ARG A 182 30.84 -4.27 18.97
N LYS A 183 31.89 -3.91 18.24
CA LYS A 183 33.13 -4.69 18.27
C LYS A 183 33.56 -4.77 19.72
N ARG A 184 33.50 -5.96 20.31
CA ARG A 184 34.13 -6.23 21.59
C ARG A 184 35.64 -5.98 21.38
N SER A 185 36.15 -4.90 21.92
CA SER A 185 37.57 -4.72 22.02
C SER A 185 38.11 -5.83 22.94
N SER A 186 38.83 -6.76 22.36
CA SER A 186 39.63 -7.71 23.14
C SER A 186 40.79 -6.93 23.77
N ALA A 187 40.53 -6.36 24.95
CA ALA A 187 41.61 -5.91 25.82
C ALA A 187 42.16 -7.13 26.54
N TRP A 188 43.07 -7.83 25.89
CA TRP A 188 44.00 -8.74 26.54
C TRP A 188 45.37 -8.37 26.00
N ALA A 189 46.07 -7.56 26.74
CA ALA A 189 47.53 -7.42 26.65
C ALA A 189 48.01 -7.15 28.07
N ALA A 190 48.61 -8.11 28.70
CA ALA A 190 49.78 -8.09 29.53
C ALA A 190 49.89 -9.42 30.26
#